data_c385c1f00da6455ae5fb9dda2947cdfe
#
_entry.id   c385c1f00da6455ae5fb9dda2947cdfe
#
_cell.length_a   1.000
_cell.length_b   1.000
_cell.length_c   1.000
_cell.angle_alpha   90.00
_cell.angle_beta   90.00
_cell.angle_gamma   90.00
#
_symmetry.space_group_name_H-M   'P 1'
#
loop_
_entity.id
_entity.type
_entity.pdbx_description
1 polymer ?
#
loop_
_entity_poly.entity_id
_entity_poly.type
_entity_poly.pdbx_seq_one_letter_code
_entity_poly.pdbx_strand_id
1 'polypeptide(L)'
;MKKYKVGIIGYGGFGKFLHHWWEKLDNVEVIAIADSGKHPEQDFDIEKVYHDWHDLINDTEIDIVSIVTPPNLHAEMACAAMKAGKHVLLEKPAATTKEDALQILKTQEETGMIITVNHMIRYNPIIQKFVQLGQSGALGKLRQVVVNNYAQDEALAPDHWFWNEEMSGGILIEHGVHFFDIANALSGQKYTEVYGVSNRRNELQRDRVAAMVVYNEGLIANYYHAFSGPGFFEQTTISLAYDLARVEIEGWMPLKGKITAMVNEKIKGQLEEIPGWTITQNQELDSIRDNSRPEGWGDSDSSVTSKELTYFGGVGFEVDEMVSGTFELPETKGEVYGKCVQAILNDVIQKIENKDHKLAITLEDAYEALMIAVLSSENK
;
A
#
# COMPACT_ATOMS: atom_id res chain seq x y z
N MET A 1 -9.19 19.58 -23.48
CA MET A 1 -8.10 18.83 -22.86
C MET A 1 -7.95 17.52 -23.64
N LYS A 2 -6.74 16.98 -23.85
CA LYS A 2 -6.58 15.66 -24.47
C LYS A 2 -7.22 14.63 -23.54
N LYS A 3 -8.05 13.74 -24.05
CA LYS A 3 -8.51 12.56 -23.32
C LYS A 3 -7.59 11.40 -23.60
N TYR A 4 -7.18 10.68 -22.57
CA TYR A 4 -6.41 9.45 -22.66
C TYR A 4 -7.35 8.28 -22.79
N LYS A 5 -7.16 7.49 -23.83
CA LYS A 5 -7.97 6.32 -24.13
C LYS A 5 -7.40 5.10 -23.41
N VAL A 6 -8.23 4.49 -22.57
CA VAL A 6 -7.86 3.36 -21.72
C VAL A 6 -8.52 2.09 -22.20
N GLY A 7 -7.74 1.00 -22.29
CA GLY A 7 -8.23 -0.36 -22.43
C GLY A 7 -8.05 -1.15 -21.14
N ILE A 8 -9.03 -1.95 -20.74
CA ILE A 8 -8.96 -2.77 -19.51
C ILE A 8 -8.92 -4.26 -19.91
N ILE A 9 -7.87 -4.97 -19.49
CA ILE A 9 -7.74 -6.43 -19.62
C ILE A 9 -8.14 -7.07 -18.29
N GLY A 10 -9.20 -7.90 -18.30
CA GLY A 10 -9.82 -8.45 -17.10
C GLY A 10 -10.97 -7.55 -16.61
N TYR A 11 -12.20 -7.90 -16.97
CA TYR A 11 -13.38 -7.08 -16.67
C TYR A 11 -14.31 -7.74 -15.64
N GLY A 12 -13.70 -8.37 -14.63
CA GLY A 12 -14.37 -8.87 -13.44
C GLY A 12 -14.81 -7.75 -12.50
N GLY A 13 -15.08 -8.08 -11.24
CA GLY A 13 -15.56 -7.09 -10.26
C GLY A 13 -14.65 -5.88 -10.09
N PHE A 14 -13.32 -6.09 -10.07
CA PHE A 14 -12.36 -4.99 -9.89
C PHE A 14 -12.18 -4.18 -11.19
N GLY A 15 -12.15 -4.79 -12.35
CA GLY A 15 -12.13 -4.07 -13.64
C GLY A 15 -13.33 -3.14 -13.81
N LYS A 16 -14.53 -3.61 -13.43
CA LYS A 16 -15.75 -2.78 -13.39
C LYS A 16 -15.66 -1.64 -12.39
N PHE A 17 -15.05 -1.88 -11.21
CA PHE A 17 -14.81 -0.85 -10.21
C PHE A 17 -13.87 0.25 -10.73
N LEU A 18 -12.77 -0.10 -11.40
CA LEU A 18 -11.86 0.86 -12.01
C LEU A 18 -12.57 1.69 -13.08
N HIS A 19 -13.30 1.03 -13.98
CA HIS A 19 -14.06 1.70 -15.03
C HIS A 19 -15.02 2.75 -14.41
N HIS A 20 -15.86 2.35 -13.46
CA HIS A 20 -16.81 3.23 -12.78
C HIS A 20 -16.17 4.49 -12.18
N TRP A 21 -14.95 4.39 -11.65
CA TRP A 21 -14.27 5.53 -11.07
C TRP A 21 -13.51 6.36 -12.10
N TRP A 22 -13.00 5.75 -13.17
CA TRP A 22 -12.25 6.45 -14.20
C TRP A 22 -13.15 7.23 -15.17
N GLU A 23 -14.38 6.79 -15.41
CA GLU A 23 -15.38 7.56 -16.15
C GLU A 23 -15.69 8.94 -15.57
N LYS A 24 -15.39 9.14 -14.28
CA LYS A 24 -15.58 10.41 -13.58
C LYS A 24 -14.44 11.41 -13.81
N LEU A 25 -13.39 11.00 -14.52
CA LEU A 25 -12.25 11.84 -14.87
C LEU A 25 -12.45 12.50 -16.23
N ASP A 26 -12.36 13.82 -16.28
CA ASP A 26 -12.58 14.59 -17.53
C ASP A 26 -11.55 14.32 -18.63
N ASN A 27 -10.34 13.85 -18.22
CA ASN A 27 -9.19 13.58 -19.10
C ASN A 27 -9.00 12.10 -19.46
N VAL A 28 -9.97 11.23 -19.13
CA VAL A 28 -9.91 9.78 -19.36
C VAL A 28 -11.15 9.32 -20.11
N GLU A 29 -11.01 8.29 -20.93
CA GLU A 29 -12.09 7.59 -21.60
C GLU A 29 -11.74 6.10 -21.68
N VAL A 30 -12.57 5.24 -21.08
CA VAL A 30 -12.41 3.80 -21.20
C VAL A 30 -13.14 3.34 -22.48
N ILE A 31 -12.38 3.09 -23.54
CA ILE A 31 -12.94 2.78 -24.87
C ILE A 31 -13.01 1.28 -25.16
N ALA A 32 -12.26 0.46 -24.44
CA ALA A 32 -12.14 -0.96 -24.74
C ALA A 32 -11.98 -1.81 -23.47
N ILE A 33 -12.53 -3.01 -23.56
CA ILE A 33 -12.27 -4.08 -22.59
C ILE A 33 -11.86 -5.36 -23.31
N ALA A 34 -11.03 -6.18 -22.64
CA ALA A 34 -10.76 -7.55 -23.03
C ALA A 34 -11.02 -8.50 -21.87
N ASP A 35 -11.86 -9.51 -22.11
CA ASP A 35 -12.16 -10.54 -21.11
C ASP A 35 -12.51 -11.85 -21.78
N SER A 36 -11.97 -12.97 -21.26
CA SER A 36 -12.22 -14.32 -21.81
C SER A 36 -13.55 -14.92 -21.35
N GLY A 37 -14.23 -14.29 -20.38
CA GLY A 37 -15.50 -14.74 -19.84
C GLY A 37 -16.69 -14.40 -20.75
N LYS A 38 -17.86 -14.94 -20.39
CA LYS A 38 -19.13 -14.55 -21.00
C LYS A 38 -19.63 -13.29 -20.30
N HIS A 39 -19.39 -12.13 -20.89
CA HIS A 39 -20.01 -10.89 -20.42
C HIS A 39 -21.24 -10.59 -21.25
N PRO A 40 -22.35 -10.22 -20.62
CA PRO A 40 -23.46 -9.63 -21.37
C PRO A 40 -22.95 -8.29 -21.94
N GLU A 41 -22.91 -8.20 -23.27
CA GLU A 41 -22.54 -6.98 -24.03
C GLU A 41 -23.44 -5.77 -23.70
N GLN A 42 -24.40 -5.94 -22.80
CA GLN A 42 -25.52 -5.00 -22.59
C GLN A 42 -25.36 -4.07 -21.36
N ASP A 43 -24.36 -4.27 -20.51
CA ASP A 43 -24.30 -3.54 -19.22
C ASP A 43 -23.44 -2.28 -19.23
N PHE A 44 -22.70 -1.99 -20.30
CA PHE A 44 -21.79 -0.84 -20.34
C PHE A 44 -21.80 -0.18 -21.72
N ASP A 45 -21.74 1.14 -21.72
CA ASP A 45 -21.53 1.97 -22.91
C ASP A 45 -20.03 1.94 -23.29
N ILE A 46 -19.54 0.74 -23.63
CA ILE A 46 -18.14 0.50 -24.02
C ILE A 46 -18.11 0.30 -25.54
N GLU A 47 -17.28 1.10 -26.20
CA GLU A 47 -17.18 1.11 -27.64
C GLU A 47 -16.69 -0.22 -28.22
N LYS A 48 -15.71 -0.86 -27.56
CA LYS A 48 -15.02 -2.06 -28.06
C LYS A 48 -14.91 -3.16 -27.01
N VAL A 49 -15.34 -4.36 -27.37
CA VAL A 49 -15.23 -5.57 -26.54
C VAL A 49 -14.40 -6.61 -27.26
N TYR A 50 -13.28 -7.01 -26.68
CA TYR A 50 -12.37 -8.02 -27.20
C TYR A 50 -12.47 -9.30 -26.36
N HIS A 51 -12.40 -10.47 -27.00
CA HIS A 51 -12.28 -11.76 -26.31
C HIS A 51 -10.82 -12.17 -26.13
N ASP A 52 -9.94 -11.71 -27.01
CA ASP A 52 -8.49 -11.89 -26.91
C ASP A 52 -7.84 -10.55 -26.54
N TRP A 53 -7.10 -10.55 -25.45
CA TRP A 53 -6.39 -9.36 -24.98
C TRP A 53 -5.31 -8.89 -25.97
N HIS A 54 -4.82 -9.77 -26.84
CA HIS A 54 -3.89 -9.38 -27.91
C HIS A 54 -4.53 -8.39 -28.89
N ASP A 55 -5.80 -8.53 -29.18
CA ASP A 55 -6.51 -7.59 -30.05
C ASP A 55 -6.60 -6.21 -29.39
N LEU A 56 -6.84 -6.15 -28.07
CA LEU A 56 -6.88 -4.90 -27.33
C LEU A 56 -5.53 -4.17 -27.35
N ILE A 57 -4.42 -4.85 -27.07
CA ILE A 57 -3.10 -4.20 -27.04
C ILE A 57 -2.64 -3.75 -28.44
N ASN A 58 -3.15 -4.36 -29.50
CA ASN A 58 -2.87 -3.99 -30.88
C ASN A 58 -3.78 -2.87 -31.40
N ASP A 59 -4.81 -2.47 -30.66
CA ASP A 59 -5.66 -1.34 -31.02
C ASP A 59 -4.88 -0.02 -30.90
N THR A 60 -4.67 0.66 -32.02
CA THR A 60 -3.87 1.89 -32.12
C THR A 60 -4.50 3.10 -31.43
N GLU A 61 -5.80 3.04 -31.10
CA GLU A 61 -6.48 4.13 -30.39
C GLU A 61 -6.23 4.13 -28.88
N ILE A 62 -5.78 3.02 -28.31
CA ILE A 62 -5.53 2.89 -26.87
C ILE A 62 -4.17 3.50 -26.51
N ASP A 63 -4.14 4.44 -25.57
CA ASP A 63 -2.93 5.06 -25.02
C ASP A 63 -2.39 4.25 -23.82
N ILE A 64 -3.29 3.81 -22.93
CA ILE A 64 -2.97 3.15 -21.65
C ILE A 64 -3.74 1.83 -21.54
N VAL A 65 -3.05 0.77 -21.14
CA VAL A 65 -3.65 -0.52 -20.86
C VAL A 65 -3.64 -0.76 -19.35
N SER A 66 -4.81 -1.02 -18.77
CA SER A 66 -4.92 -1.52 -17.40
C SER A 66 -5.05 -3.03 -17.40
N ILE A 67 -4.21 -3.72 -16.62
CA ILE A 67 -4.21 -5.18 -16.54
C ILE A 67 -4.73 -5.59 -15.16
N VAL A 68 -5.87 -6.30 -15.15
CA VAL A 68 -6.67 -6.62 -13.94
C VAL A 68 -7.02 -8.12 -13.94
N THR A 69 -6.09 -8.93 -14.37
CA THR A 69 -6.21 -10.38 -14.47
C THR A 69 -5.67 -11.09 -13.21
N PRO A 70 -5.77 -12.41 -13.08
CA PRO A 70 -5.02 -13.15 -12.07
C PRO A 70 -3.51 -12.90 -12.19
N PRO A 71 -2.79 -12.80 -11.05
CA PRO A 71 -1.39 -12.35 -11.00
C PRO A 71 -0.39 -13.10 -11.86
N ASN A 72 -0.59 -14.40 -12.08
CA ASN A 72 0.28 -15.22 -12.93
C ASN A 72 0.33 -14.81 -14.40
N LEU A 73 -0.63 -13.99 -14.85
CA LEU A 73 -0.71 -13.47 -16.22
C LEU A 73 -0.09 -12.08 -16.37
N HIS A 74 0.21 -11.42 -15.29
CA HIS A 74 0.63 -10.01 -15.26
C HIS A 74 1.89 -9.76 -16.08
N ALA A 75 2.92 -10.58 -15.91
CA ALA A 75 4.20 -10.36 -16.58
C ALA A 75 4.10 -10.51 -18.11
N GLU A 76 3.42 -11.55 -18.59
CA GLU A 76 3.21 -11.78 -20.01
C GLU A 76 2.48 -10.60 -20.63
N MET A 77 1.33 -10.23 -20.05
CA MET A 77 0.47 -9.17 -20.58
C MET A 77 1.14 -7.79 -20.49
N ALA A 78 1.81 -7.45 -19.39
CA ALA A 78 2.49 -6.18 -19.24
C ALA A 78 3.65 -6.03 -20.23
N CYS A 79 4.47 -7.08 -20.40
CA CYS A 79 5.55 -7.08 -21.37
C CYS A 79 5.03 -6.96 -22.82
N ALA A 80 3.97 -7.67 -23.16
CA ALA A 80 3.37 -7.59 -24.48
C ALA A 80 2.77 -6.19 -24.76
N ALA A 81 2.05 -5.62 -23.80
CA ALA A 81 1.46 -4.29 -23.92
C ALA A 81 2.54 -3.21 -24.12
N MET A 82 3.63 -3.25 -23.32
CA MET A 82 4.75 -2.31 -23.49
C MET A 82 5.45 -2.46 -24.85
N LYS A 83 5.65 -3.69 -25.33
CA LYS A 83 6.21 -3.95 -26.67
C LYS A 83 5.28 -3.48 -27.79
N ALA A 84 3.97 -3.46 -27.58
CA ALA A 84 2.99 -2.87 -28.49
C ALA A 84 2.91 -1.34 -28.38
N GLY A 85 3.77 -0.70 -27.58
CA GLY A 85 3.87 0.76 -27.42
C GLY A 85 2.80 1.35 -26.49
N LYS A 86 2.20 0.54 -25.62
CA LYS A 86 1.22 0.99 -24.63
C LYS A 86 1.85 1.32 -23.30
N HIS A 87 1.40 2.39 -22.65
CA HIS A 87 1.64 2.61 -21.23
C HIS A 87 0.79 1.65 -20.40
N VAL A 88 1.24 1.26 -19.22
CA VAL A 88 0.60 0.20 -18.43
C VAL A 88 0.31 0.65 -17.01
N LEU A 89 -0.93 0.45 -16.57
CA LEU A 89 -1.30 0.41 -15.17
C LEU A 89 -1.58 -1.04 -14.79
N LEU A 90 -0.64 -1.66 -14.07
CA LEU A 90 -0.67 -3.08 -13.72
C LEU A 90 -1.27 -3.29 -12.34
N GLU A 91 -2.21 -4.22 -12.20
CA GLU A 91 -2.64 -4.63 -10.87
C GLU A 91 -1.51 -5.28 -10.07
N LYS A 92 -1.66 -5.15 -8.77
CA LYS A 92 -0.76 -5.81 -7.81
C LYS A 92 -1.10 -7.33 -7.69
N PRO A 93 -0.13 -8.14 -7.36
CA PRO A 93 1.32 -7.89 -7.38
C PRO A 93 1.83 -7.68 -8.81
N ALA A 94 3.01 -7.10 -8.97
CA ALA A 94 3.60 -6.94 -10.30
C ALA A 94 3.73 -8.29 -11.03
N ALA A 95 4.10 -9.33 -10.30
CA ALA A 95 4.22 -10.71 -10.76
C ALA A 95 4.09 -11.68 -9.57
N THR A 96 4.13 -12.99 -9.83
CA THR A 96 4.15 -14.01 -8.76
C THR A 96 5.56 -14.53 -8.48
N THR A 97 6.53 -14.24 -9.35
CA THR A 97 7.93 -14.69 -9.23
C THR A 97 8.90 -13.54 -9.41
N LYS A 98 10.13 -13.73 -8.92
CA LYS A 98 11.24 -12.80 -9.12
C LYS A 98 11.58 -12.68 -10.61
N GLU A 99 11.64 -13.79 -11.30
CA GLU A 99 12.04 -13.88 -12.71
C GLU A 99 11.07 -13.08 -13.59
N ASP A 100 9.78 -13.21 -13.37
CA ASP A 100 8.75 -12.46 -14.09
C ASP A 100 8.82 -10.96 -13.80
N ALA A 101 9.05 -10.57 -12.56
CA ALA A 101 9.22 -9.18 -12.19
C ALA A 101 10.46 -8.55 -12.85
N LEU A 102 11.58 -9.28 -12.91
CA LEU A 102 12.79 -8.85 -13.62
C LEU A 102 12.55 -8.72 -15.13
N GLN A 103 11.71 -9.57 -15.70
CA GLN A 103 11.32 -9.47 -17.12
C GLN A 103 10.52 -8.19 -17.39
N ILE A 104 9.60 -7.80 -16.49
CA ILE A 104 8.85 -6.54 -16.61
C ILE A 104 9.81 -5.35 -16.55
N LEU A 105 10.73 -5.30 -15.56
CA LEU A 105 11.73 -4.25 -15.41
C LEU A 105 12.58 -4.09 -16.70
N LYS A 106 13.09 -5.21 -17.21
CA LYS A 106 13.86 -5.23 -18.44
C LYS A 106 13.06 -4.73 -19.64
N THR A 107 11.81 -5.15 -19.77
CA THR A 107 10.93 -4.72 -20.89
C THR A 107 10.61 -3.23 -20.80
N GLN A 108 10.41 -2.69 -19.60
CA GLN A 108 10.26 -1.25 -19.39
C GLN A 108 11.49 -0.48 -19.88
N GLU A 109 12.69 -0.94 -19.50
CA GLU A 109 13.96 -0.32 -19.94
C GLU A 109 14.11 -0.36 -21.47
N GLU A 110 13.82 -1.51 -22.10
CA GLU A 110 13.94 -1.72 -23.55
C GLU A 110 12.95 -0.87 -24.35
N THR A 111 11.72 -0.70 -23.85
CA THR A 111 10.64 -0.01 -24.58
C THR A 111 10.51 1.46 -24.23
N GLY A 112 10.98 1.87 -23.06
CA GLY A 112 10.78 3.22 -22.52
C GLY A 112 9.32 3.56 -22.21
N MET A 113 8.43 2.56 -22.17
CA MET A 113 7.03 2.76 -21.83
C MET A 113 6.87 3.01 -20.33
N ILE A 114 5.87 3.79 -19.96
CA ILE A 114 5.55 4.05 -18.56
C ILE A 114 4.71 2.88 -18.05
N ILE A 115 5.14 2.32 -16.92
CA ILE A 115 4.40 1.32 -16.17
C ILE A 115 4.45 1.65 -14.68
N THR A 116 3.35 1.51 -13.99
CA THR A 116 3.27 1.50 -12.53
C THR A 116 2.37 0.37 -12.06
N VAL A 117 2.56 -0.05 -10.81
CA VAL A 117 1.76 -1.12 -10.19
C VAL A 117 0.76 -0.51 -9.21
N ASN A 118 -0.48 -0.99 -9.23
CA ASN A 118 -1.60 -0.41 -8.47
C ASN A 118 -1.49 -0.66 -6.95
N HIS A 119 -0.44 -0.14 -6.34
CA HIS A 119 -0.34 0.00 -4.88
C HIS A 119 -1.11 1.25 -4.40
N MET A 120 -2.39 1.32 -4.75
CA MET A 120 -3.23 2.51 -4.58
C MET A 120 -3.33 3.01 -3.14
N ILE A 121 -3.02 2.19 -2.13
CA ILE A 121 -3.05 2.62 -0.72
C ILE A 121 -2.03 3.74 -0.47
N ARG A 122 -0.95 3.83 -1.25
CA ARG A 122 -0.02 4.98 -1.19
C ARG A 122 -0.67 6.32 -1.55
N TYR A 123 -1.82 6.31 -2.24
CA TYR A 123 -2.58 7.53 -2.55
C TYR A 123 -3.66 7.83 -1.51
N ASN A 124 -3.79 7.01 -0.48
CA ASN A 124 -4.66 7.31 0.66
C ASN A 124 -4.12 8.54 1.41
N PRO A 125 -4.96 9.56 1.69
CA PRO A 125 -4.49 10.83 2.28
C PRO A 125 -3.81 10.66 3.64
N ILE A 126 -4.27 9.70 4.46
CA ILE A 126 -3.65 9.38 5.76
C ILE A 126 -2.25 8.77 5.53
N ILE A 127 -2.14 7.77 4.64
CA ILE A 127 -0.86 7.13 4.34
C ILE A 127 0.13 8.13 3.74
N GLN A 128 -0.30 8.96 2.79
CA GLN A 128 0.56 10.02 2.23
C GLN A 128 1.13 10.94 3.30
N LYS A 129 0.29 11.33 4.27
CA LYS A 129 0.76 12.19 5.36
C LYS A 129 1.76 11.48 6.27
N PHE A 130 1.54 10.21 6.61
CA PHE A 130 2.51 9.46 7.41
C PHE A 130 3.80 9.16 6.65
N VAL A 131 3.77 8.97 5.33
CA VAL A 131 4.97 8.88 4.48
C VAL A 131 5.78 10.19 4.57
N GLN A 132 5.13 11.34 4.44
CA GLN A 132 5.78 12.65 4.59
C GLN A 132 6.38 12.83 5.99
N LEU A 133 5.64 12.51 7.05
CA LEU A 133 6.13 12.58 8.44
C LEU A 133 7.34 11.66 8.67
N GLY A 134 7.30 10.42 8.16
CA GLY A 134 8.41 9.48 8.24
C GLY A 134 9.66 9.98 7.52
N GLN A 135 9.50 10.45 6.28
CA GLN A 135 10.61 10.96 5.46
C GLN A 135 11.19 12.28 5.99
N SER A 136 10.38 13.14 6.62
CA SER A 136 10.85 14.38 7.23
C SER A 136 11.68 14.15 8.50
N GLY A 137 11.57 12.98 9.12
CA GLY A 137 12.17 12.67 10.42
C GLY A 137 11.52 13.40 11.59
N ALA A 138 10.37 14.06 11.40
CA ALA A 138 9.71 14.86 12.43
C ALA A 138 9.35 14.04 13.69
N LEU A 139 9.01 12.76 13.51
CA LEU A 139 8.66 11.84 14.58
C LEU A 139 9.84 10.97 15.04
N GLY A 140 11.08 11.31 14.61
CA GLY A 140 12.24 10.44 14.76
C GLY A 140 12.21 9.25 13.79
N LYS A 141 13.02 8.23 14.04
CA LYS A 141 13.07 7.04 13.18
C LYS A 141 11.87 6.14 13.44
N LEU A 142 11.33 5.56 12.36
CA LEU A 142 10.37 4.47 12.45
C LEU A 142 11.10 3.20 12.89
N ARG A 143 10.71 2.65 14.05
CA ARG A 143 11.36 1.50 14.68
C ARG A 143 10.57 0.22 14.53
N GLN A 144 9.25 0.32 14.45
CA GLN A 144 8.40 -0.86 14.32
C GLN A 144 7.20 -0.55 13.43
N VAL A 145 6.85 -1.52 12.60
CA VAL A 145 5.56 -1.63 11.92
C VAL A 145 4.92 -2.94 12.31
N VAL A 146 3.65 -2.92 12.70
CA VAL A 146 2.86 -4.14 12.94
C VAL A 146 1.59 -4.05 12.12
N VAL A 147 1.38 -5.03 11.27
CA VAL A 147 0.15 -5.18 10.48
C VAL A 147 -0.57 -6.44 10.93
N ASN A 148 -1.81 -6.29 11.36
CA ASN A 148 -2.73 -7.41 11.56
C ASN A 148 -3.90 -7.24 10.61
N ASN A 149 -4.07 -8.20 9.71
CA ASN A 149 -5.14 -8.21 8.72
C ASN A 149 -5.98 -9.49 8.89
N TYR A 150 -7.19 -9.32 9.36
CA TYR A 150 -8.21 -10.36 9.46
C TYR A 150 -9.25 -10.09 8.38
N ALA A 151 -9.05 -10.68 7.21
CA ALA A 151 -9.89 -10.49 6.03
C ALA A 151 -11.00 -11.54 5.97
N GLN A 152 -12.06 -11.19 5.25
CA GLN A 152 -13.15 -12.11 4.96
C GLN A 152 -12.76 -13.11 3.86
N ASP A 153 -13.39 -14.29 3.88
CA ASP A 153 -13.26 -15.32 2.85
C ASP A 153 -14.63 -15.80 2.29
N GLU A 154 -15.70 -15.09 2.60
CA GLU A 154 -17.08 -15.45 2.18
C GLU A 154 -17.22 -15.54 0.65
N ALA A 155 -16.48 -14.70 -0.09
CA ALA A 155 -16.47 -14.71 -1.55
C ALA A 155 -15.38 -15.61 -2.15
N LEU A 156 -14.60 -16.34 -1.32
CA LEU A 156 -13.44 -17.14 -1.72
C LEU A 156 -13.75 -18.62 -1.51
N ALA A 157 -14.55 -19.22 -2.41
CA ALA A 157 -14.81 -20.66 -2.41
C ALA A 157 -13.49 -21.45 -2.41
N PRO A 158 -13.44 -22.69 -1.89
CA PRO A 158 -12.21 -23.48 -1.78
C PRO A 158 -11.46 -23.71 -3.10
N ASP A 159 -12.16 -23.66 -4.24
CA ASP A 159 -11.63 -23.77 -5.59
C ASP A 159 -11.36 -22.40 -6.27
N HIS A 160 -11.53 -21.29 -5.55
CA HIS A 160 -11.23 -19.97 -6.08
C HIS A 160 -9.75 -19.82 -6.38
N TRP A 161 -9.39 -19.16 -7.49
CA TRP A 161 -8.01 -18.95 -7.95
C TRP A 161 -7.09 -18.33 -6.89
N PHE A 162 -7.64 -17.56 -5.97
CA PHE A 162 -6.90 -16.96 -4.85
C PHE A 162 -6.14 -17.99 -4.01
N TRP A 163 -6.72 -19.18 -3.81
CA TRP A 163 -6.09 -20.26 -3.04
C TRP A 163 -5.07 -21.06 -3.85
N ASN A 164 -5.09 -20.96 -5.17
CA ASN A 164 -4.11 -21.58 -6.05
C ASN A 164 -2.83 -20.77 -6.08
N GLU A 165 -1.78 -21.25 -5.42
CA GLU A 165 -0.49 -20.56 -5.31
C GLU A 165 0.21 -20.37 -6.67
N GLU A 166 -0.07 -21.20 -7.68
CA GLU A 166 0.46 -21.02 -9.03
C GLU A 166 -0.17 -19.81 -9.74
N MET A 167 -1.40 -19.46 -9.36
CA MET A 167 -2.12 -18.30 -9.94
C MET A 167 -1.91 -17.02 -9.13
N SER A 168 -2.01 -17.12 -7.80
CA SER A 168 -1.98 -15.96 -6.89
C SER A 168 -0.60 -15.64 -6.32
N GLY A 169 0.29 -16.63 -6.24
CA GLY A 169 1.52 -16.58 -5.44
C GLY A 169 1.29 -16.81 -3.94
N GLY A 170 0.04 -16.90 -3.50
CA GLY A 170 -0.35 -17.00 -2.09
C GLY A 170 -0.58 -15.65 -1.42
N ILE A 171 -1.08 -15.66 -0.19
CA ILE A 171 -1.59 -14.47 0.52
C ILE A 171 -0.55 -13.36 0.66
N LEU A 172 0.73 -13.69 0.95
CA LEU A 172 1.76 -12.65 1.11
C LEU A 172 2.08 -11.94 -0.20
N ILE A 173 2.06 -12.65 -1.33
CA ILE A 173 2.30 -12.10 -2.66
C ILE A 173 1.05 -11.37 -3.16
N GLU A 174 -0.14 -11.99 -3.07
CA GLU A 174 -1.37 -11.39 -3.60
C GLU A 174 -1.84 -10.21 -2.74
N HIS A 175 -1.80 -10.34 -1.41
CA HIS A 175 -2.37 -9.34 -0.50
C HIS A 175 -1.32 -8.62 0.37
N GLY A 176 -0.39 -9.36 0.97
CA GLY A 176 0.64 -8.81 1.87
C GLY A 176 1.50 -7.74 1.22
N VAL A 177 1.69 -7.83 -0.09
CA VAL A 177 2.48 -6.89 -0.90
C VAL A 177 2.05 -5.43 -0.74
N HIS A 178 0.79 -5.13 -0.49
CA HIS A 178 0.31 -3.78 -0.18
C HIS A 178 0.95 -3.19 1.07
N PHE A 179 1.12 -4.00 2.10
CA PHE A 179 1.64 -3.56 3.39
C PHE A 179 3.16 -3.54 3.43
N PHE A 180 3.83 -4.41 2.66
CA PHE A 180 5.27 -4.31 2.44
C PHE A 180 5.62 -3.01 1.72
N ASP A 181 4.86 -2.66 0.69
CA ASP A 181 4.97 -1.41 -0.04
C ASP A 181 4.81 -0.18 0.87
N ILE A 182 3.79 -0.17 1.72
CA ILE A 182 3.56 0.91 2.69
C ILE A 182 4.72 1.05 3.66
N ALA A 183 5.23 -0.05 4.24
CA ALA A 183 6.33 0.00 5.18
C ALA A 183 7.64 0.50 4.53
N ASN A 184 7.91 0.09 3.29
CA ASN A 184 9.02 0.60 2.49
C ASN A 184 8.89 2.12 2.28
N ALA A 185 7.69 2.60 1.91
CA ALA A 185 7.43 4.02 1.68
C ALA A 185 7.54 4.87 2.95
N LEU A 186 6.99 4.38 4.08
CA LEU A 186 7.02 5.06 5.38
C LEU A 186 8.42 5.22 5.92
N SER A 187 9.27 4.21 5.74
CA SER A 187 10.61 4.18 6.34
C SER A 187 11.71 4.71 5.41
N GLY A 188 11.56 4.55 4.09
CA GLY A 188 12.62 4.76 3.11
C GLY A 188 13.80 3.80 3.27
N GLN A 189 13.69 2.79 4.14
CA GLN A 189 14.75 1.82 4.44
C GLN A 189 14.69 0.63 3.47
N LYS A 190 15.81 -0.10 3.37
CA LYS A 190 15.92 -1.33 2.59
C LYS A 190 15.89 -2.54 3.51
N TYR A 191 15.12 -3.58 3.14
CA TYR A 191 15.12 -4.83 3.90
C TYR A 191 16.48 -5.54 3.82
N THR A 192 16.83 -6.25 4.87
CA THR A 192 18.07 -7.05 4.97
C THR A 192 17.78 -8.52 5.24
N GLU A 193 16.74 -8.79 6.01
CA GLU A 193 16.34 -10.15 6.36
C GLU A 193 14.82 -10.27 6.30
N VAL A 194 14.34 -11.43 5.82
CA VAL A 194 12.92 -11.74 5.69
C VAL A 194 12.66 -13.15 6.20
N TYR A 195 11.67 -13.27 7.07
CA TYR A 195 11.22 -14.54 7.63
C TYR A 195 9.73 -14.69 7.43
N GLY A 196 9.28 -15.88 7.05
CA GLY A 196 7.86 -16.14 6.84
C GLY A 196 7.42 -17.46 7.45
N VAL A 197 6.15 -17.53 7.82
CA VAL A 197 5.48 -18.77 8.26
C VAL A 197 4.07 -18.81 7.73
N SER A 198 3.55 -20.01 7.53
CA SER A 198 2.19 -20.19 7.05
C SER A 198 1.49 -21.35 7.74
N ASN A 199 0.17 -21.32 7.76
CA ASN A 199 -0.67 -22.39 8.25
C ASN A 199 -1.82 -22.65 7.28
N ARG A 200 -2.30 -23.88 7.24
CA ARG A 200 -3.39 -24.32 6.38
C ARG A 200 -4.62 -24.69 7.20
N ARG A 201 -5.78 -24.26 6.75
CA ARG A 201 -7.08 -24.70 7.27
C ARG A 201 -7.39 -26.14 6.82
N ASN A 202 -7.02 -26.43 5.58
CA ASN A 202 -7.20 -27.74 4.93
C ASN A 202 -6.18 -27.89 3.79
N GLU A 203 -6.29 -28.96 3.00
CA GLU A 203 -5.34 -29.23 1.91
C GLU A 203 -5.33 -28.16 0.81
N LEU A 204 -6.45 -27.47 0.57
CA LEU A 204 -6.60 -26.49 -0.51
C LEU A 204 -6.32 -25.06 -0.05
N GLN A 205 -6.54 -24.75 1.23
CA GLN A 205 -6.55 -23.37 1.71
C GLN A 205 -5.44 -23.11 2.74
N ARG A 206 -4.41 -22.38 2.31
CA ARG A 206 -3.44 -21.77 3.22
C ARG A 206 -4.00 -20.40 3.62
N ASP A 207 -4.67 -20.35 4.76
CA ASP A 207 -5.53 -19.23 5.18
C ASP A 207 -4.88 -18.27 6.17
N ARG A 208 -3.72 -18.62 6.72
CA ARG A 208 -2.99 -17.80 7.70
C ARG A 208 -1.51 -17.78 7.37
N VAL A 209 -0.97 -16.57 7.29
CA VAL A 209 0.44 -16.34 7.00
C VAL A 209 0.97 -15.21 7.88
N ALA A 210 2.25 -15.28 8.21
CA ALA A 210 2.93 -14.18 8.88
C ALA A 210 4.33 -13.98 8.30
N ALA A 211 4.81 -12.73 8.37
CA ALA A 211 6.16 -12.38 7.99
C ALA A 211 6.79 -11.44 9.03
N MET A 212 8.10 -11.55 9.19
CA MET A 212 8.93 -10.57 9.89
C MET A 212 10.02 -10.09 8.94
N VAL A 213 10.16 -8.77 8.85
CA VAL A 213 11.14 -8.11 7.97
C VAL A 213 12.05 -7.21 8.79
N VAL A 214 13.36 -7.37 8.63
CA VAL A 214 14.38 -6.53 9.25
C VAL A 214 14.94 -5.58 8.20
N TYR A 215 15.10 -4.32 8.55
CA TYR A 215 15.58 -3.27 7.66
C TYR A 215 16.94 -2.72 8.12
N ASN A 216 17.68 -2.13 7.21
CA ASN A 216 19.08 -1.72 7.40
C ASN A 216 19.31 -0.62 8.44
N GLU A 217 18.28 0.20 8.76
CA GLU A 217 18.39 1.26 9.77
C GLU A 217 17.65 0.95 11.07
N GLY A 218 17.37 -0.34 11.30
CA GLY A 218 16.84 -0.85 12.56
C GLY A 218 15.32 -0.87 12.67
N LEU A 219 14.57 -0.68 11.60
CA LEU A 219 13.14 -0.99 11.55
C LEU A 219 12.95 -2.52 11.58
N ILE A 220 12.03 -2.98 12.41
CA ILE A 220 11.49 -4.35 12.39
C ILE A 220 9.99 -4.26 12.09
N ALA A 221 9.56 -4.95 11.03
CA ALA A 221 8.16 -5.00 10.66
C ALA A 221 7.59 -6.42 10.79
N ASN A 222 6.39 -6.53 11.35
CA ASN A 222 5.68 -7.78 11.56
C ASN A 222 4.33 -7.73 10.86
N TYR A 223 4.00 -8.79 10.13
CA TYR A 223 2.78 -8.90 9.35
C TYR A 223 2.08 -10.20 9.67
N TYR A 224 0.79 -10.12 9.92
CA TYR A 224 -0.10 -11.28 10.05
C TYR A 224 -1.31 -11.08 9.15
N HIS A 225 -1.58 -12.06 8.30
CA HIS A 225 -2.73 -12.06 7.41
C HIS A 225 -3.50 -13.35 7.56
N ALA A 226 -4.80 -13.23 7.82
CA ALA A 226 -5.75 -14.32 7.87
C ALA A 226 -6.94 -14.03 6.96
N PHE A 227 -7.31 -14.99 6.11
CA PHE A 227 -8.52 -14.98 5.31
C PHE A 227 -9.43 -16.10 5.82
N SER A 228 -10.16 -15.82 6.90
CA SER A 228 -10.83 -16.88 7.68
C SER A 228 -12.03 -16.42 8.47
N GLY A 229 -12.73 -15.40 8.02
CA GLY A 229 -13.87 -14.86 8.74
C GLY A 229 -14.94 -14.24 7.86
N PRO A 230 -16.10 -13.91 8.43
CA PRO A 230 -17.14 -13.19 7.72
C PRO A 230 -16.81 -11.72 7.55
N GLY A 231 -17.34 -11.09 6.48
CA GLY A 231 -17.05 -9.70 6.12
C GLY A 231 -17.39 -8.68 7.21
N PHE A 232 -18.44 -8.93 7.99
CA PHE A 232 -18.79 -8.04 9.11
C PHE A 232 -17.80 -8.11 10.30
N PHE A 233 -16.87 -9.08 10.29
CA PHE A 233 -15.83 -9.25 11.32
C PHE A 233 -14.42 -8.93 10.77
N GLU A 234 -14.34 -8.41 9.55
CA GLU A 234 -13.08 -7.96 8.95
C GLU A 234 -12.44 -6.85 9.79
N GLN A 235 -11.16 -6.99 10.07
CA GLN A 235 -10.39 -6.01 10.81
C GLN A 235 -8.95 -5.93 10.28
N THR A 236 -8.51 -4.73 9.95
CA THR A 236 -7.11 -4.47 9.64
C THR A 236 -6.61 -3.35 10.53
N THR A 237 -5.43 -3.54 11.13
CA THR A 237 -4.74 -2.51 11.91
C THR A 237 -3.30 -2.38 11.42
N ILE A 238 -2.82 -1.13 11.31
CA ILE A 238 -1.42 -0.80 11.04
C ILE A 238 -0.92 0.03 12.21
N SER A 239 -0.01 -0.54 13.01
CA SER A 239 0.60 0.16 14.14
C SER A 239 2.02 0.59 13.79
N LEU A 240 2.33 1.87 14.03
CA LEU A 240 3.64 2.45 13.76
C LEU A 240 4.25 2.94 15.07
N ALA A 241 5.49 2.53 15.36
CA ALA A 241 6.24 3.03 16.50
C ALA A 241 7.46 3.82 16.00
N TYR A 242 7.34 5.14 16.08
CA TYR A 242 8.46 6.06 15.89
C TYR A 242 9.18 6.32 17.21
N ASP A 243 10.36 6.93 17.17
CA ASP A 243 11.06 7.37 18.39
C ASP A 243 10.13 8.26 19.24
N LEU A 244 9.43 9.21 18.61
CA LEU A 244 8.58 10.21 19.29
C LEU A 244 7.07 9.92 19.25
N ALA A 245 6.61 8.87 18.54
CA ALA A 245 5.18 8.65 18.37
C ALA A 245 4.79 7.18 18.37
N ARG A 246 3.52 6.94 18.76
CA ARG A 246 2.80 5.68 18.60
C ARG A 246 1.54 5.97 17.81
N VAL A 247 1.38 5.30 16.68
CA VAL A 247 0.27 5.50 15.74
C VAL A 247 -0.47 4.19 15.57
N GLU A 248 -1.77 4.23 15.50
CA GLU A 248 -2.63 3.12 15.11
C GLU A 248 -3.58 3.59 14.01
N ILE A 249 -3.55 2.91 12.88
CA ILE A 249 -4.38 3.20 11.69
C ILE A 249 -5.33 2.01 11.49
N GLU A 250 -6.61 2.28 11.27
CA GLU A 250 -7.65 1.26 11.12
C GLU A 250 -8.14 1.14 9.69
N GLY A 251 -8.37 -0.12 9.27
CA GLY A 251 -8.88 -0.50 7.95
C GLY A 251 -7.77 -0.79 6.93
N TRP A 252 -8.02 -1.78 6.06
CA TRP A 252 -7.09 -2.05 4.96
C TRP A 252 -7.08 -0.90 3.94
N MET A 253 -8.23 -0.22 3.75
CA MET A 253 -8.30 1.13 3.21
C MET A 253 -8.40 2.08 4.40
N PRO A 254 -7.33 2.74 4.80
CA PRO A 254 -7.29 3.59 5.98
C PRO A 254 -8.31 4.73 5.93
N LEU A 255 -9.14 4.83 6.98
CA LEU A 255 -10.12 5.91 7.12
C LEU A 255 -9.92 6.71 8.39
N LYS A 256 -9.39 6.08 9.43
CA LYS A 256 -9.25 6.68 10.75
C LYS A 256 -8.09 6.06 11.53
N GLY A 257 -7.75 6.71 12.62
CA GLY A 257 -6.76 6.21 13.55
C GLY A 257 -6.53 7.15 14.72
N LYS A 258 -5.49 6.85 15.47
CA LYS A 258 -5.06 7.64 16.64
C LYS A 258 -3.54 7.72 16.69
N ILE A 259 -3.05 8.77 17.32
CA ILE A 259 -1.63 8.99 17.59
C ILE A 259 -1.43 9.54 18.99
N THR A 260 -0.38 9.10 19.65
CA THR A 260 0.21 9.76 20.81
C THR A 260 1.65 10.08 20.48
N ALA A 261 2.05 11.35 20.61
CA ALA A 261 3.36 11.82 20.22
C ALA A 261 3.94 12.79 21.24
N MET A 262 5.26 12.71 21.45
CA MET A 262 6.03 13.77 22.09
C MET A 262 6.36 14.82 21.05
N VAL A 263 6.06 16.08 21.34
CA VAL A 263 6.08 17.16 20.36
C VAL A 263 6.75 18.42 20.91
N ASN A 264 7.17 19.26 19.99
CA ASN A 264 7.35 20.71 20.16
C ASN A 264 6.37 21.41 19.21
N GLU A 265 6.32 22.74 19.22
CA GLU A 265 5.41 23.52 18.35
C GLU A 265 5.55 23.17 16.86
N LYS A 266 6.76 22.89 16.37
CA LYS A 266 6.98 22.51 14.97
C LYS A 266 6.35 21.16 14.63
N ILE A 267 6.59 20.15 15.47
CA ILE A 267 6.02 18.80 15.27
C ILE A 267 4.51 18.85 15.41
N LYS A 268 3.99 19.60 16.39
CA LYS A 268 2.55 19.80 16.60
C LYS A 268 1.87 20.37 15.36
N GLY A 269 2.45 21.43 14.76
CA GLY A 269 1.95 21.97 13.49
C GLY A 269 1.95 20.98 12.34
N GLN A 270 2.91 20.03 12.28
CA GLN A 270 2.91 18.98 11.27
C GLN A 270 1.84 17.89 11.51
N LEU A 271 1.48 17.63 12.78
CA LEU A 271 0.37 16.73 13.12
C LEU A 271 -0.98 17.34 12.75
N GLU A 272 -1.14 18.65 12.85
CA GLU A 272 -2.37 19.38 12.46
C GLU A 272 -2.68 19.26 10.95
N GLU A 273 -1.69 18.93 10.14
CA GLU A 273 -1.87 18.65 8.71
C GLU A 273 -2.37 17.21 8.41
N ILE A 274 -2.50 16.34 9.42
CA ILE A 274 -3.11 15.00 9.22
C ILE A 274 -4.59 15.21 8.90
N PRO A 275 -5.11 14.63 7.82
CA PRO A 275 -6.52 14.79 7.46
C PRO A 275 -7.47 14.35 8.58
N GLY A 276 -8.39 15.23 8.98
CA GLY A 276 -9.35 14.96 10.04
C GLY A 276 -8.77 14.95 11.46
N TRP A 277 -7.59 15.54 11.64
CA TRP A 277 -6.93 15.61 12.95
C TRP A 277 -7.74 16.34 14.02
N THR A 278 -7.81 15.73 15.20
CA THR A 278 -8.42 16.31 16.40
C THR A 278 -7.61 15.95 17.63
N ILE A 279 -7.12 16.94 18.36
CA ILE A 279 -6.43 16.75 19.64
C ILE A 279 -7.45 16.29 20.69
N THR A 280 -7.14 15.21 21.40
CA THR A 280 -7.95 14.68 22.50
C THR A 280 -7.31 14.95 23.87
N GLN A 281 -6.00 15.05 23.91
CA GLN A 281 -5.25 15.32 25.13
C GLN A 281 -3.95 16.07 24.81
N ASN A 282 -3.58 17.01 25.68
CA ASN A 282 -2.28 17.67 25.66
C ASN A 282 -1.76 17.82 27.09
N GLN A 283 -0.49 17.46 27.34
CA GLN A 283 0.15 17.49 28.64
C GLN A 283 1.61 17.91 28.51
N GLU A 284 2.08 18.77 29.43
CA GLU A 284 3.50 19.07 29.56
C GLU A 284 4.27 17.82 29.99
N LEU A 285 5.40 17.51 29.35
CA LEU A 285 6.20 16.32 29.65
C LEU A 285 6.72 16.33 31.10
N ASP A 286 7.05 17.48 31.66
CA ASP A 286 7.52 17.59 33.04
C ASP A 286 6.45 17.11 34.03
N SER A 287 5.17 17.43 33.78
CA SER A 287 4.07 16.96 34.63
C SER A 287 3.86 15.44 34.62
N ILE A 288 4.21 14.79 33.50
CA ILE A 288 4.08 13.34 33.34
C ILE A 288 5.24 12.60 34.01
N ARG A 289 6.47 13.14 33.89
CA ARG A 289 7.68 12.57 34.47
C ARG A 289 7.58 12.43 35.99
N ASP A 290 7.03 13.42 36.69
CA ASP A 290 6.86 13.42 38.10
C ASP A 290 5.92 12.33 38.63
N ASN A 291 4.96 11.89 37.82
CA ASN A 291 3.95 10.90 38.17
C ASN A 291 4.33 9.44 37.78
N SER A 292 5.43 9.23 37.06
CA SER A 292 5.74 7.92 36.45
C SER A 292 6.53 6.95 37.36
N ARG A 293 7.03 7.40 38.50
CA ARG A 293 7.83 6.56 39.41
C ARG A 293 6.94 5.91 40.44
N PRO A 294 6.98 4.56 40.58
CA PRO A 294 6.31 3.88 41.70
C PRO A 294 6.90 4.31 43.04
N GLU A 295 6.02 4.46 44.02
CA GLU A 295 6.44 4.76 45.42
C GLU A 295 7.46 3.73 45.90
N GLY A 296 8.58 4.20 46.44
CA GLY A 296 9.64 3.35 46.97
C GLY A 296 10.76 2.95 45.98
N TRP A 297 10.67 3.35 44.69
CA TRP A 297 11.83 3.22 43.81
C TRP A 297 12.83 4.34 44.07
N GLY A 298 14.03 3.94 44.43
CA GLY A 298 15.13 4.88 44.67
C GLY A 298 15.51 5.68 43.42
N ASP A 299 16.07 6.87 43.63
CA ASP A 299 16.61 7.68 42.54
C ASP A 299 17.77 6.93 41.87
N SER A 300 17.62 6.65 40.55
CA SER A 300 18.79 6.28 39.76
C SER A 300 19.50 7.56 39.34
N ASP A 301 20.78 7.69 39.67
CA ASP A 301 21.65 8.83 39.33
C ASP A 301 21.82 9.06 37.80
N SER A 302 21.06 8.39 36.96
CA SER A 302 21.22 8.34 35.50
C SER A 302 20.20 9.13 34.69
N SER A 303 19.38 9.99 35.29
CA SER A 303 18.51 10.85 34.51
C SER A 303 19.29 12.07 33.96
N VAL A 304 19.97 11.89 32.85
CA VAL A 304 20.47 13.00 32.04
C VAL A 304 19.29 13.64 31.32
N THR A 305 18.44 14.33 32.05
CA THR A 305 17.41 15.19 31.47
C THR A 305 17.83 16.62 31.73
N SER A 306 18.29 17.32 30.68
CA SER A 306 18.30 18.77 30.72
C SER A 306 16.85 19.26 30.61
N LYS A 307 16.55 20.45 31.10
CA LYS A 307 15.21 21.07 30.87
C LYS A 307 14.87 21.27 29.39
N GLU A 308 15.86 21.19 28.50
CA GLU A 308 15.76 21.50 27.08
C GLU A 308 15.67 20.25 26.19
N LEU A 309 16.11 19.07 26.64
CA LEU A 309 16.17 17.85 25.82
C LEU A 309 15.63 16.65 26.57
N THR A 310 14.80 15.87 25.88
CA THR A 310 14.38 14.53 26.31
C THR A 310 15.30 13.48 25.70
N TYR A 311 16.06 12.76 26.54
CA TYR A 311 17.01 11.74 26.09
C TYR A 311 16.42 10.33 26.22
N PHE A 312 16.49 9.56 25.14
CA PHE A 312 16.29 8.11 25.17
C PHE A 312 17.01 7.47 23.98
N GLY A 313 17.40 6.20 24.13
CA GLY A 313 18.16 5.50 23.10
C GLY A 313 19.48 6.19 22.70
N GLY A 314 20.07 7.00 23.58
CA GLY A 314 21.30 7.76 23.31
C GLY A 314 21.10 9.02 22.44
N VAL A 315 19.85 9.40 22.15
CA VAL A 315 19.51 10.57 21.31
C VAL A 315 18.75 11.58 22.16
N GLY A 316 19.11 12.88 22.01
CA GLY A 316 18.38 14.00 22.61
C GLY A 316 17.34 14.56 21.64
N PHE A 317 16.11 14.74 22.11
CA PHE A 317 15.01 15.31 21.36
C PHE A 317 14.51 16.60 22.01
N GLU A 318 14.33 17.64 21.21
CA GLU A 318 13.74 18.91 21.65
C GLU A 318 12.22 18.79 21.62
N VAL A 319 11.64 18.29 22.72
CA VAL A 319 10.19 18.09 22.88
C VAL A 319 9.80 18.43 24.33
N ASP A 320 8.64 19.08 24.47
CA ASP A 320 8.14 19.64 25.74
C ASP A 320 6.70 19.21 26.08
N GLU A 321 5.94 18.74 25.10
CA GLU A 321 4.56 18.28 25.27
C GLU A 321 4.38 16.83 24.84
N MET A 322 3.39 16.16 25.40
CA MET A 322 2.80 14.92 24.88
C MET A 322 1.37 15.20 24.41
N VAL A 323 1.13 14.96 23.13
CA VAL A 323 -0.17 15.16 22.50
C VAL A 323 -0.75 13.80 22.11
N SER A 324 -2.03 13.59 22.44
CA SER A 324 -2.82 12.50 21.88
C SER A 324 -3.94 13.08 21.02
N GLY A 325 -4.25 12.40 19.93
CA GLY A 325 -5.32 12.79 19.05
C GLY A 325 -5.81 11.67 18.17
N THR A 326 -6.92 11.92 17.51
CA THR A 326 -7.54 11.05 16.51
C THR A 326 -7.56 11.75 15.16
N PHE A 327 -7.69 10.97 14.11
CA PHE A 327 -7.88 11.45 12.75
C PHE A 327 -8.90 10.55 12.05
N GLU A 328 -9.78 11.15 11.24
CA GLU A 328 -10.83 10.42 10.52
C GLU A 328 -11.19 11.17 9.24
N LEU A 329 -11.22 10.42 8.11
CA LEU A 329 -11.69 10.96 6.84
C LEU A 329 -13.23 11.02 6.84
N PRO A 330 -13.83 12.08 6.31
CA PRO A 330 -15.29 12.18 6.22
C PRO A 330 -15.89 11.28 5.12
N GLU A 331 -15.07 10.80 4.19
CA GLU A 331 -15.48 9.98 3.08
C GLU A 331 -15.69 8.52 3.49
N THR A 332 -16.55 7.85 2.74
CA THR A 332 -16.74 6.39 2.86
C THR A 332 -15.52 5.62 2.32
N LYS A 333 -15.36 4.36 2.74
CA LYS A 333 -14.32 3.45 2.23
C LYS A 333 -14.32 3.38 0.69
N GLY A 334 -15.51 3.30 0.07
CA GLY A 334 -15.63 3.24 -1.39
C GLY A 334 -15.18 4.53 -2.07
N GLU A 335 -15.48 5.69 -1.52
CA GLU A 335 -15.06 6.99 -2.07
C GLU A 335 -13.55 7.18 -1.96
N VAL A 336 -12.95 6.88 -0.80
CA VAL A 336 -11.49 6.96 -0.63
C VAL A 336 -10.79 6.01 -1.60
N TYR A 337 -11.28 4.77 -1.71
CA TYR A 337 -10.72 3.79 -2.64
C TYR A 337 -10.82 4.28 -4.09
N GLY A 338 -11.99 4.78 -4.50
CA GLY A 338 -12.20 5.34 -5.83
C GLY A 338 -11.27 6.52 -6.13
N LYS A 339 -11.08 7.45 -5.18
CA LYS A 339 -10.13 8.56 -5.32
C LYS A 339 -8.68 8.07 -5.45
N CYS A 340 -8.30 7.01 -4.73
CA CYS A 340 -6.96 6.43 -4.84
C CYS A 340 -6.71 5.85 -6.25
N VAL A 341 -7.67 5.10 -6.83
CA VAL A 341 -7.50 4.55 -8.18
C VAL A 341 -7.60 5.61 -9.28
N GLN A 342 -8.28 6.74 -9.04
CA GLN A 342 -8.22 7.90 -9.91
C GLN A 342 -6.85 8.60 -9.83
N ALA A 343 -6.30 8.73 -8.62
CA ALA A 343 -5.04 9.41 -8.39
C ALA A 343 -3.87 8.68 -9.06
N ILE A 344 -3.80 7.35 -8.98
CA ILE A 344 -2.73 6.59 -9.62
C ILE A 344 -2.81 6.65 -11.15
N LEU A 345 -4.00 6.62 -11.75
CA LEU A 345 -4.13 6.79 -13.19
C LEU A 345 -3.71 8.20 -13.63
N ASN A 346 -4.09 9.23 -12.87
CA ASN A 346 -3.64 10.60 -13.13
C ASN A 346 -2.12 10.76 -12.97
N ASP A 347 -1.49 10.05 -12.04
CA ASP A 347 -0.03 10.04 -11.88
C ASP A 347 0.67 9.48 -13.12
N VAL A 348 0.15 8.37 -13.68
CA VAL A 348 0.62 7.83 -14.97
C VAL A 348 0.45 8.85 -16.10
N ILE A 349 -0.71 9.51 -16.20
CA ILE A 349 -0.97 10.53 -17.22
C ILE A 349 0.00 11.71 -17.08
N GLN A 350 0.24 12.20 -15.86
CA GLN A 350 1.21 13.26 -15.61
C GLN A 350 2.62 12.86 -16.06
N LYS A 351 3.00 11.60 -15.83
CA LYS A 351 4.31 11.09 -16.30
C LYS A 351 4.39 10.99 -17.82
N ILE A 352 3.28 10.67 -18.50
CA ILE A 352 3.20 10.68 -19.97
C ILE A 352 3.36 12.10 -20.51
N GLU A 353 2.71 13.08 -19.88
CA GLU A 353 2.73 14.49 -20.30
C GLU A 353 4.06 15.19 -19.95
N ASN A 354 4.65 14.83 -18.82
CA ASN A 354 5.86 15.43 -18.30
C ASN A 354 6.88 14.34 -17.90
N LYS A 355 7.92 14.17 -18.69
CA LYS A 355 8.97 13.18 -18.44
C LYS A 355 9.70 13.40 -17.11
N ASP A 356 9.74 14.63 -16.60
CA ASP A 356 10.39 14.97 -15.33
C ASP A 356 9.49 14.69 -14.11
N HIS A 357 8.19 14.42 -14.33
CA HIS A 357 7.29 14.01 -13.27
C HIS A 357 7.76 12.69 -12.65
N LYS A 358 7.76 12.63 -11.31
CA LYS A 358 8.16 11.43 -10.56
C LYS A 358 6.90 10.70 -10.14
N LEU A 359 6.76 9.47 -10.60
CA LEU A 359 5.70 8.59 -10.12
C LEU A 359 5.81 8.40 -8.60
N ALA A 360 4.70 8.44 -7.90
CA ALA A 360 4.65 8.12 -6.48
C ALA A 360 5.00 6.64 -6.21
N ILE A 361 4.77 5.79 -7.20
CA ILE A 361 5.09 4.35 -7.17
C ILE A 361 5.87 4.03 -8.43
N THR A 362 7.15 3.73 -8.28
CA THR A 362 7.99 3.22 -9.37
C THR A 362 7.84 1.71 -9.52
N LEU A 363 8.27 1.17 -10.66
CA LEU A 363 8.29 -0.29 -10.84
C LEU A 363 9.30 -0.96 -9.89
N GLU A 364 10.39 -0.24 -9.55
CA GLU A 364 11.38 -0.66 -8.56
C GLU A 364 10.77 -0.76 -7.15
N ASP A 365 9.90 0.18 -6.75
CA ASP A 365 9.18 0.09 -5.47
C ASP A 365 8.31 -1.16 -5.41
N ALA A 366 7.57 -1.43 -6.48
CA ALA A 366 6.73 -2.62 -6.58
C ALA A 366 7.56 -3.92 -6.59
N TYR A 367 8.73 -3.90 -7.24
CA TYR A 367 9.67 -5.02 -7.21
C TYR A 367 10.20 -5.28 -5.80
N GLU A 368 10.62 -4.26 -5.07
CA GLU A 368 11.10 -4.39 -3.68
C GLU A 368 10.01 -4.97 -2.76
N ALA A 369 8.78 -4.50 -2.87
CA ALA A 369 7.66 -5.04 -2.11
C ALA A 369 7.35 -6.50 -2.46
N LEU A 370 7.40 -6.85 -3.76
CA LEU A 370 7.24 -8.21 -4.23
C LEU A 370 8.35 -9.12 -3.72
N MET A 371 9.61 -8.66 -3.70
CA MET A 371 10.73 -9.47 -3.22
C MET A 371 10.58 -9.85 -1.74
N ILE A 372 10.09 -8.93 -0.90
CA ILE A 372 9.76 -9.26 0.50
C ILE A 372 8.67 -10.35 0.53
N ALA A 373 7.62 -10.22 -0.30
CA ALA A 373 6.54 -11.18 -0.37
C ALA A 373 7.01 -12.57 -0.82
N VAL A 374 7.85 -12.65 -1.85
CA VAL A 374 8.42 -13.90 -2.37
C VAL A 374 9.29 -14.56 -1.31
N LEU A 375 10.27 -13.83 -0.75
CA LEU A 375 11.18 -14.35 0.27
C LEU A 375 10.45 -14.84 1.53
N SER A 376 9.40 -14.13 1.96
CA SER A 376 8.59 -14.57 3.10
C SER A 376 7.71 -15.77 2.79
N SER A 377 7.39 -16.03 1.53
CA SER A 377 6.62 -17.19 1.09
C SER A 377 7.47 -18.46 0.90
N GLU A 378 8.77 -18.31 0.63
CA GLU A 378 9.72 -19.43 0.44
C GLU A 378 10.14 -20.09 1.75
N ASN A 379 10.20 -19.35 2.86
CA ASN A 379 10.52 -19.86 4.19
C ASN A 379 9.30 -20.60 4.76
N LYS A 380 9.21 -21.90 4.46
CA LYS A 380 8.10 -22.80 4.88
C LYS A 380 8.45 -23.59 6.13
#